data_ebbb4ccc5a2ba27705e3843a8ce8682d
#
_entry.id   ebbb4ccc5a2ba27705e3843a8ce8682d
#
_cell.length_a   1.000
_cell.length_b   1.000
_cell.length_c   1.000
_cell.angle_alpha   90.00
_cell.angle_beta   90.00
_cell.angle_gamma   90.00
#
_symmetry.space_group_name_H-M   'P 1'
#
loop_
_entity.id
_entity.type
_entity.pdbx_description
1 polymer ?
#
loop_
_entity_poly.entity_id
_entity_poly.type
_entity_poly.pdbx_seq_one_letter_code
_entity_poly.pdbx_strand_id
1 'polypeptide(L)'
;MIRASGITFSYGTRSILSGIDLAAPHGQVLGLVGPNGSGKTTLLRTLHHALVPRTGSVLIDGDDLRRLSAREIARRISVVVQESPGDLPLLVSDMVLLGRTPHRSSFARAGAEDDQIAARALARVGALHLAATPFDGLSGGERQRVLIARALAQESTHLLLDEPTNHLDVRYQHEVLDLVRDLAVNAHHTVVVVLHDLNLAASYCDQVLLLHDGQVVARGAPDDVLTPEHLEPVYEVEVRRVALDDGFQLAFRPRRARADAPRSTPHTAPRPRSA
;
A
#
# COMPACT_ATOMS: atom_id res chain seq x y z
N MET A 1 2.68 -17.04 1.55
CA MET A 1 1.93 -16.51 0.38
C MET A 1 0.53 -16.09 0.82
N ILE A 2 0.08 -14.90 0.39
CA ILE A 2 -1.32 -14.44 0.55
C ILE A 2 -2.06 -14.69 -0.76
N ARG A 3 -3.25 -15.28 -0.70
CA ARG A 3 -4.15 -15.44 -1.85
C ARG A 3 -5.55 -14.98 -1.48
N ALA A 4 -6.14 -14.11 -2.28
CA ALA A 4 -7.54 -13.72 -2.18
C ALA A 4 -8.28 -14.15 -3.44
N SER A 5 -9.51 -14.66 -3.29
CA SER A 5 -10.32 -15.15 -4.40
C SER A 5 -11.75 -14.66 -4.27
N GLY A 6 -12.26 -13.99 -5.32
CA GLY A 6 -13.62 -13.51 -5.45
C GLY A 6 -14.06 -12.53 -4.36
N ILE A 7 -13.15 -11.70 -3.84
CA ILE A 7 -13.43 -10.79 -2.72
C ILE A 7 -14.44 -9.74 -3.14
N THR A 8 -15.60 -9.70 -2.44
CA THR A 8 -16.55 -8.58 -2.51
C THR A 8 -16.72 -7.95 -1.14
N PHE A 9 -16.83 -6.63 -1.12
CA PHE A 9 -17.07 -5.88 0.11
C PHE A 9 -17.93 -4.64 -0.15
N SER A 10 -18.80 -4.30 0.81
CA SER A 10 -19.64 -3.09 0.74
C SER A 10 -19.81 -2.48 2.13
N TYR A 11 -19.82 -1.15 2.20
CA TYR A 11 -20.31 -0.40 3.35
C TYR A 11 -21.81 -0.10 3.13
N GLY A 12 -22.67 -0.77 3.91
CA GLY A 12 -24.13 -0.67 3.70
C GLY A 12 -24.52 -1.13 2.28
N THR A 13 -25.08 -0.22 1.48
CA THR A 13 -25.48 -0.46 0.08
C THR A 13 -24.38 -0.13 -0.94
N ARG A 14 -23.34 0.61 -0.53
CA ARG A 14 -22.28 1.05 -1.42
C ARG A 14 -21.26 -0.08 -1.61
N SER A 15 -21.16 -0.63 -2.84
CA SER A 15 -20.13 -1.57 -3.21
C SER A 15 -18.76 -0.88 -3.26
N ILE A 16 -17.74 -1.52 -2.69
CA ILE A 16 -16.36 -1.02 -2.65
C ILE A 16 -15.41 -1.98 -3.36
N LEU A 17 -15.63 -3.30 -3.23
CA LEU A 17 -14.84 -4.32 -3.91
C LEU A 17 -15.78 -5.30 -4.61
N SER A 18 -15.46 -5.66 -5.84
CA SER A 18 -16.31 -6.46 -6.72
C SER A 18 -15.51 -7.59 -7.36
N GLY A 19 -15.44 -8.76 -6.70
CA GLY A 19 -14.84 -9.97 -7.26
C GLY A 19 -13.32 -9.89 -7.42
N ILE A 20 -12.60 -9.37 -6.41
CA ILE A 20 -11.14 -9.22 -6.47
C ILE A 20 -10.43 -10.55 -6.30
N ASP A 21 -9.53 -10.86 -7.24
CA ASP A 21 -8.59 -11.96 -7.20
C ASP A 21 -7.16 -11.44 -7.14
N LEU A 22 -6.36 -11.92 -6.18
CA LEU A 22 -4.93 -11.61 -6.12
C LEU A 22 -4.11 -12.76 -5.52
N ALA A 23 -2.82 -12.75 -5.80
CA ALA A 23 -1.83 -13.57 -5.14
C ALA A 23 -0.58 -12.73 -4.90
N ALA A 24 -0.08 -12.78 -3.65
CA ALA A 24 1.20 -12.19 -3.24
C ALA A 24 2.14 -13.33 -2.79
N PRO A 25 3.11 -13.71 -3.62
CA PRO A 25 4.07 -14.77 -3.32
C PRO A 25 5.02 -14.41 -2.17
N HIS A 26 5.68 -15.42 -1.58
CA HIS A 26 6.80 -15.18 -0.68
C HIS A 26 7.99 -14.57 -1.43
N GLY A 27 8.73 -13.72 -0.75
CA GLY A 27 9.93 -13.10 -1.31
C GLY A 27 9.66 -12.00 -2.33
N GLN A 28 8.39 -11.55 -2.49
CA GLN A 28 8.00 -10.54 -3.45
C GLN A 28 7.21 -9.40 -2.81
N VAL A 29 7.31 -8.24 -3.46
CA VAL A 29 6.52 -7.04 -3.15
C VAL A 29 5.38 -6.91 -4.16
N LEU A 30 4.13 -7.00 -3.67
CA LEU A 30 2.93 -6.68 -4.44
C LEU A 30 2.49 -5.25 -4.16
N GLY A 31 2.56 -4.38 -5.17
CA GLY A 31 2.03 -3.02 -5.11
C GLY A 31 0.53 -2.97 -5.42
N LEU A 32 -0.25 -2.35 -4.55
CA LEU A 32 -1.65 -1.99 -4.83
C LEU A 32 -1.69 -0.52 -5.25
N VAL A 33 -2.05 -0.26 -6.50
CA VAL A 33 -2.12 1.09 -7.08
C VAL A 33 -3.51 1.40 -7.62
N GLY A 34 -3.82 2.68 -7.82
CA GLY A 34 -5.11 3.15 -8.31
C GLY A 34 -5.48 4.50 -7.71
N PRO A 35 -6.48 5.21 -8.25
CA PRO A 35 -6.91 6.51 -7.76
C PRO A 35 -7.51 6.42 -6.34
N ASN A 36 -7.72 7.59 -5.72
CA ASN A 36 -8.40 7.65 -4.44
C ASN A 36 -9.83 7.09 -4.57
N GLY A 37 -10.24 6.30 -3.58
CA GLY A 37 -11.55 5.64 -3.59
C GLY A 37 -11.64 4.37 -4.43
N SER A 38 -10.56 3.91 -5.09
CA SER A 38 -10.57 2.66 -5.87
C SER A 38 -10.68 1.38 -5.03
N GLY A 39 -10.55 1.46 -3.70
CA GLY A 39 -10.73 0.32 -2.79
C GLY A 39 -9.43 -0.27 -2.22
N LYS A 40 -8.25 0.31 -2.46
CA LYS A 40 -6.93 -0.20 -2.02
C LYS A 40 -6.86 -0.49 -0.52
N THR A 41 -7.13 0.51 0.32
CA THR A 41 -7.15 0.36 1.79
C THR A 41 -8.20 -0.63 2.25
N THR A 42 -9.39 -0.65 1.61
CA THR A 42 -10.44 -1.64 1.92
C THR A 42 -9.98 -3.04 1.59
N LEU A 43 -9.34 -3.24 0.43
CA LEU A 43 -8.74 -4.53 0.05
C LEU A 43 -7.67 -4.93 1.06
N LEU A 44 -6.72 -4.05 1.38
CA LEU A 44 -5.68 -4.32 2.38
C LEU A 44 -6.30 -4.75 3.72
N ARG A 45 -7.34 -4.05 4.20
CA ARG A 45 -8.06 -4.38 5.44
C ARG A 45 -8.77 -5.74 5.38
N THR A 46 -9.21 -6.20 4.21
CA THR A 46 -9.74 -7.57 4.05
C THR A 46 -8.64 -8.63 4.08
N LEU A 47 -7.45 -8.32 3.55
CA LEU A 47 -6.31 -9.25 3.53
C LEU A 47 -5.78 -9.60 4.93
N HIS A 48 -5.98 -8.76 5.94
CA HIS A 48 -5.61 -9.06 7.33
C HIS A 48 -6.82 -9.22 8.26
N HIS A 49 -8.01 -9.43 7.68
CA HIS A 49 -9.24 -9.73 8.42
C HIS A 49 -9.75 -8.61 9.34
N ALA A 50 -9.30 -7.36 9.18
CA ALA A 50 -9.92 -6.20 9.85
C ALA A 50 -11.31 -5.92 9.28
N LEU A 51 -11.54 -6.30 8.02
CA LEU A 51 -12.86 -6.29 7.37
C LEU A 51 -13.16 -7.71 6.85
N VAL A 52 -14.35 -8.19 7.14
CA VAL A 52 -14.82 -9.50 6.64
C VAL A 52 -15.49 -9.29 5.29
N PRO A 53 -15.01 -9.91 4.19
CA PRO A 53 -15.64 -9.79 2.88
C PRO A 53 -17.03 -10.43 2.88
N ARG A 54 -17.93 -9.91 2.05
CA ARG A 54 -19.29 -10.51 1.87
C ARG A 54 -19.21 -11.86 1.17
N THR A 55 -18.36 -11.95 0.15
CA THR A 55 -18.08 -13.19 -0.60
C THR A 55 -16.59 -13.31 -0.84
N GLY A 56 -16.17 -14.49 -1.22
CA GLY A 56 -14.77 -14.79 -1.47
C GLY A 56 -14.04 -15.28 -0.20
N SER A 57 -12.76 -15.53 -0.33
CA SER A 57 -11.91 -16.02 0.76
C SER A 57 -10.50 -15.45 0.66
N VAL A 58 -9.85 -15.30 1.82
CA VAL A 58 -8.43 -14.98 1.91
C VAL A 58 -7.72 -16.15 2.58
N LEU A 59 -6.69 -16.65 1.91
CA LEU A 59 -5.82 -17.72 2.41
C LEU A 59 -4.44 -17.17 2.73
N ILE A 60 -3.90 -17.55 3.87
CA ILE A 60 -2.52 -17.28 4.29
C ILE A 60 -1.81 -18.61 4.44
N ASP A 61 -0.83 -18.87 3.59
CA ASP A 61 -0.07 -20.11 3.54
C ASP A 61 -0.96 -21.36 3.44
N GLY A 62 -2.13 -21.22 2.77
CA GLY A 62 -3.12 -22.25 2.58
C GLY A 62 -4.26 -22.27 3.62
N ASP A 63 -4.12 -21.59 4.74
CA ASP A 63 -5.14 -21.51 5.78
C ASP A 63 -6.14 -20.37 5.53
N ASP A 64 -7.43 -20.65 5.59
CA ASP A 64 -8.49 -19.64 5.47
C ASP A 64 -8.54 -18.75 6.72
N LEU A 65 -8.41 -17.43 6.55
CA LEU A 65 -8.43 -16.45 7.65
C LEU A 65 -9.67 -16.55 8.53
N ARG A 66 -10.82 -16.96 7.98
CA ARG A 66 -12.06 -17.11 8.74
C ARG A 66 -12.00 -18.24 9.79
N ARG A 67 -11.03 -19.15 9.67
CA ARG A 67 -10.83 -20.27 10.61
C ARG A 67 -9.78 -19.97 11.66
N LEU A 68 -9.06 -18.87 11.53
CA LEU A 68 -8.00 -18.46 12.44
C LEU A 68 -8.53 -17.48 13.48
N SER A 69 -8.05 -17.59 14.70
CA SER A 69 -8.27 -16.58 15.73
C SER A 69 -7.51 -15.29 15.38
N ALA A 70 -7.96 -14.15 15.91
CA ALA A 70 -7.28 -12.86 15.74
C ALA A 70 -5.79 -12.94 16.15
N ARG A 71 -5.47 -13.74 17.17
CA ARG A 71 -4.09 -13.94 17.63
C ARG A 71 -3.24 -14.73 16.63
N GLU A 72 -3.80 -15.77 16.01
CA GLU A 72 -3.13 -16.54 14.96
C GLU A 72 -2.89 -15.71 13.72
N ILE A 73 -3.87 -14.88 13.32
CA ILE A 73 -3.73 -13.93 12.23
C ILE A 73 -2.60 -12.95 12.55
N ALA A 74 -2.62 -12.35 13.76
CA ALA A 74 -1.59 -11.39 14.17
C ALA A 74 -0.19 -11.98 14.31
N ARG A 75 -0.02 -13.28 14.47
CA ARG A 75 1.29 -13.96 14.42
C ARG A 75 1.79 -14.20 12.99
N ARG A 76 0.92 -14.14 12.00
CA ARG A 76 1.25 -14.41 10.59
C ARG A 76 1.34 -13.13 9.76
N ILE A 77 0.56 -12.09 10.12
CA ILE A 77 0.46 -10.84 9.38
C ILE A 77 0.74 -9.67 10.31
N SER A 78 1.70 -8.85 9.98
CA SER A 78 1.88 -7.53 10.56
C SER A 78 1.37 -6.44 9.61
N VAL A 79 0.86 -5.36 10.18
CA VAL A 79 0.28 -4.25 9.41
C VAL A 79 0.85 -2.93 9.89
N VAL A 80 1.31 -2.13 8.94
CA VAL A 80 1.63 -0.72 9.14
C VAL A 80 0.52 0.10 8.51
N VAL A 81 -0.29 0.75 9.35
CA VAL A 81 -1.40 1.61 8.91
C VAL A 81 -0.97 3.07 8.90
N GLN A 82 -1.62 3.87 8.06
CA GLN A 82 -1.38 5.31 7.94
C GLN A 82 -1.79 6.10 9.20
N GLU A 83 -2.71 5.57 10.02
CA GLU A 83 -3.18 6.24 11.22
C GLU A 83 -2.07 6.33 12.27
N SER A 84 -1.74 7.55 12.66
CA SER A 84 -0.91 7.77 13.83
C SER A 84 -1.62 7.17 15.05
N PRO A 85 -0.95 6.35 15.87
CA PRO A 85 -1.42 6.11 17.22
C PRO A 85 -1.62 7.49 17.84
N GLY A 86 -2.80 7.79 18.38
CA GLY A 86 -3.06 9.09 19.02
C GLY A 86 -1.94 9.48 19.98
N ASP A 87 -2.01 10.68 20.55
CA ASP A 87 -1.00 11.28 21.46
C ASP A 87 -0.74 10.42 22.71
N LEU A 88 -0.31 9.18 22.51
CA LEU A 88 0.14 8.31 23.59
C LEU A 88 1.58 8.69 23.90
N PRO A 89 1.89 9.13 25.13
CA PRO A 89 3.25 9.47 25.55
C PRO A 89 4.06 8.18 25.75
N LEU A 90 4.36 7.49 24.66
CA LEU A 90 5.14 6.27 24.65
C LEU A 90 6.57 6.54 24.19
N LEU A 91 7.53 5.87 24.81
CA LEU A 91 8.88 5.80 24.27
C LEU A 91 8.88 4.93 22.98
N VAL A 92 9.84 5.17 22.11
CA VAL A 92 10.04 4.37 20.89
C VAL A 92 10.18 2.88 21.20
N SER A 93 10.93 2.53 22.27
CA SER A 93 11.05 1.14 22.74
C SER A 93 9.69 0.53 23.08
N ASP A 94 8.84 1.26 23.80
CA ASP A 94 7.52 0.78 24.21
C ASP A 94 6.60 0.63 23.00
N MET A 95 6.65 1.58 22.04
CA MET A 95 5.92 1.50 20.79
C MET A 95 6.27 0.23 20.01
N VAL A 96 7.54 -0.14 19.93
CA VAL A 96 7.99 -1.35 19.23
C VAL A 96 7.60 -2.60 20.00
N LEU A 97 7.67 -2.59 21.34
CA LEU A 97 7.21 -3.70 22.20
C LEU A 97 5.73 -4.03 22.03
N LEU A 98 4.88 -3.09 21.60
CA LEU A 98 3.49 -3.41 21.24
C LEU A 98 3.39 -4.48 20.13
N GLY A 99 4.41 -4.57 19.26
CA GLY A 99 4.50 -5.63 18.26
C GLY A 99 4.55 -7.04 18.85
N ARG A 100 5.00 -7.19 20.11
CA ARG A 100 5.08 -8.48 20.82
C ARG A 100 3.74 -8.97 21.38
N THR A 101 2.70 -8.12 21.36
CA THR A 101 1.37 -8.45 21.93
C THR A 101 0.82 -9.81 21.49
N PRO A 102 0.90 -10.26 20.24
CA PRO A 102 0.40 -11.56 19.82
C PRO A 102 1.15 -12.77 20.42
N HIS A 103 2.38 -12.56 20.91
CA HIS A 103 3.22 -13.62 21.47
C HIS A 103 3.08 -13.74 23.00
N ARG A 104 2.49 -12.73 23.65
CA ARG A 104 2.37 -12.65 25.10
C ARG A 104 1.02 -13.12 25.58
N SER A 105 0.94 -13.69 26.79
CA SER A 105 -0.33 -13.90 27.45
C SER A 105 -0.95 -12.57 27.87
N SER A 106 -2.29 -12.50 28.00
CA SER A 106 -3.03 -11.24 28.24
C SER A 106 -2.59 -10.47 29.49
N PHE A 107 -1.91 -11.12 30.43
CA PHE A 107 -1.44 -10.52 31.70
C PHE A 107 0.08 -10.55 31.87
N ALA A 108 0.84 -11.09 30.90
CA ALA A 108 2.29 -11.13 31.01
C ALA A 108 2.92 -9.77 30.65
N ARG A 109 3.86 -9.31 31.48
CA ARG A 109 4.75 -8.21 31.13
C ARG A 109 5.73 -8.65 30.06
N ALA A 110 6.31 -7.70 29.31
CA ALA A 110 7.40 -7.97 28.41
C ALA A 110 8.57 -8.60 29.17
N GLY A 111 9.15 -9.65 28.59
CA GLY A 111 10.34 -10.30 29.15
C GLY A 111 11.60 -9.81 28.42
N ALA A 112 12.77 -10.18 28.94
CA ALA A 112 14.06 -9.83 28.36
C ALA A 112 14.19 -10.27 26.88
N GLU A 113 13.52 -11.35 26.49
CA GLU A 113 13.47 -11.82 25.08
C GLU A 113 12.70 -10.83 24.19
N ASP A 114 11.54 -10.33 24.66
CA ASP A 114 10.75 -9.33 23.92
C ASP A 114 11.54 -8.02 23.76
N ASP A 115 12.28 -7.60 24.79
CA ASP A 115 13.14 -6.40 24.74
C ASP A 115 14.27 -6.57 23.71
N GLN A 116 14.88 -7.76 23.65
CA GLN A 116 15.91 -8.07 22.65
C GLN A 116 15.34 -8.09 21.22
N ILE A 117 14.13 -8.63 21.02
CA ILE A 117 13.45 -8.63 19.72
C ILE A 117 13.15 -7.21 19.30
N ALA A 118 12.61 -6.37 20.20
CA ALA A 118 12.33 -4.97 19.92
C ALA A 118 13.61 -4.19 19.57
N ALA A 119 14.72 -4.40 20.31
CA ALA A 119 16.00 -3.78 20.02
C ALA A 119 16.55 -4.21 18.65
N ARG A 120 16.49 -5.51 18.30
CA ARG A 120 16.87 -6.01 16.97
C ARG A 120 16.04 -5.41 15.85
N ALA A 121 14.71 -5.28 16.06
CA ALA A 121 13.81 -4.66 15.10
C ALA A 121 14.17 -3.18 14.88
N LEU A 122 14.43 -2.42 15.94
CA LEU A 122 14.90 -1.03 15.85
C LEU A 122 16.27 -0.91 15.14
N ALA A 123 17.20 -1.81 15.45
CA ALA A 123 18.50 -1.83 14.79
C ALA A 123 18.35 -2.06 13.27
N ARG A 124 17.47 -2.97 12.86
CA ARG A 124 17.23 -3.31 11.45
C ARG A 124 16.70 -2.12 10.63
N VAL A 125 15.91 -1.25 11.24
CA VAL A 125 15.41 -0.03 10.58
C VAL A 125 16.32 1.19 10.81
N GLY A 126 17.49 1.03 11.44
CA GLY A 126 18.41 2.13 11.74
C GLY A 126 17.91 3.10 12.79
N ALA A 127 16.95 2.71 13.65
CA ALA A 127 16.30 3.57 14.64
C ALA A 127 16.64 3.20 16.10
N LEU A 128 17.63 2.34 16.37
CA LEU A 128 17.98 1.91 17.73
C LEU A 128 18.39 3.08 18.64
N HIS A 129 19.06 4.10 18.09
CA HIS A 129 19.47 5.29 18.82
C HIS A 129 18.30 6.13 19.33
N LEU A 130 17.08 5.93 18.81
CA LEU A 130 15.85 6.61 19.20
C LEU A 130 15.07 5.87 20.30
N ALA A 131 15.53 4.70 20.78
CA ALA A 131 14.77 3.83 21.68
C ALA A 131 14.21 4.53 22.93
N ALA A 132 14.95 5.48 23.52
CA ALA A 132 14.55 6.26 24.69
C ALA A 132 13.90 7.61 24.35
N THR A 133 13.64 7.90 23.07
CA THR A 133 13.00 9.14 22.63
C THR A 133 11.47 8.99 22.69
N PRO A 134 10.71 10.03 23.09
CA PRO A 134 9.26 10.04 22.94
C PRO A 134 8.85 9.89 21.47
N PHE A 135 7.87 9.02 21.21
CA PHE A 135 7.43 8.70 19.84
C PHE A 135 6.78 9.90 19.13
N ASP A 136 6.08 10.75 19.86
CA ASP A 136 5.44 11.97 19.36
C ASP A 136 6.43 13.05 18.89
N GLY A 137 7.65 13.03 19.44
CA GLY A 137 8.73 13.94 19.06
C GLY A 137 9.49 13.59 17.78
N LEU A 138 9.16 12.46 17.12
CA LEU A 138 9.87 11.98 15.96
C LEU A 138 9.46 12.73 14.68
N SER A 139 10.41 12.90 13.75
CA SER A 139 10.13 13.27 12.37
C SER A 139 9.29 12.21 11.64
N GLY A 140 8.64 12.57 10.54
CA GLY A 140 7.81 11.63 9.76
C GLY A 140 8.56 10.37 9.34
N GLY A 141 9.79 10.51 8.84
CA GLY A 141 10.62 9.37 8.42
C GLY A 141 11.08 8.49 9.58
N GLU A 142 11.44 9.08 10.73
CA GLU A 142 11.77 8.31 11.93
C GLU A 142 10.55 7.57 12.48
N ARG A 143 9.40 8.23 12.53
CA ARG A 143 8.13 7.63 12.95
C ARG A 143 7.78 6.43 12.06
N GLN A 144 7.92 6.56 10.75
CA GLN A 144 7.64 5.47 9.82
C GLN A 144 8.57 4.27 10.04
N ARG A 145 9.88 4.51 10.23
CA ARG A 145 10.83 3.44 10.56
C ARG A 145 10.47 2.74 11.87
N VAL A 146 10.06 3.47 12.91
CA VAL A 146 9.62 2.88 14.18
C VAL A 146 8.35 2.05 14.01
N LEU A 147 7.38 2.48 13.20
CA LEU A 147 6.18 1.69 12.91
C LEU A 147 6.51 0.39 12.15
N ILE A 148 7.48 0.44 11.23
CA ILE A 148 8.00 -0.78 10.56
C ILE A 148 8.74 -1.67 11.59
N ALA A 149 9.56 -1.10 12.49
CA ALA A 149 10.19 -1.87 13.57
C ALA A 149 9.17 -2.57 14.45
N ARG A 150 8.06 -1.91 14.80
CA ARG A 150 6.93 -2.52 15.53
C ARG A 150 6.36 -3.72 14.76
N ALA A 151 6.17 -3.57 13.45
CA ALA A 151 5.68 -4.65 12.61
C ALA A 151 6.69 -5.82 12.54
N LEU A 152 8.00 -5.53 12.47
CA LEU A 152 9.06 -6.55 12.50
C LEU A 152 9.17 -7.26 13.86
N ALA A 153 8.99 -6.53 14.96
CA ALA A 153 8.97 -7.13 16.30
C ALA A 153 7.85 -8.15 16.50
N GLN A 154 6.82 -8.12 15.65
CA GLN A 154 5.75 -9.11 15.62
C GLN A 154 6.20 -10.47 15.05
N GLU A 155 7.39 -10.54 14.40
CA GLU A 155 7.97 -11.77 13.81
C GLU A 155 7.01 -12.52 12.88
N SER A 156 6.15 -11.78 12.17
CA SER A 156 5.27 -12.34 11.16
C SER A 156 6.00 -12.50 9.82
N THR A 157 5.53 -13.42 8.99
CA THR A 157 6.09 -13.66 7.64
C THR A 157 5.42 -12.85 6.54
N HIS A 158 4.34 -12.13 6.86
CA HIS A 158 3.58 -11.31 5.93
C HIS A 158 3.50 -9.88 6.45
N LEU A 159 3.88 -8.91 5.62
CA LEU A 159 3.89 -7.49 5.95
C LEU A 159 2.96 -6.74 5.01
N LEU A 160 1.96 -6.06 5.56
CA LEU A 160 1.04 -5.21 4.84
C LEU A 160 1.30 -3.75 5.21
N LEU A 161 1.46 -2.87 4.20
CA LEU A 161 1.75 -1.45 4.41
C LEU A 161 0.69 -0.61 3.69
N ASP A 162 0.01 0.24 4.44
CA ASP A 162 -0.97 1.18 3.89
C ASP A 162 -0.32 2.56 3.74
N GLU A 163 0.08 2.92 2.51
CA GLU A 163 0.67 4.21 2.13
C GLU A 163 1.91 4.60 2.97
N PRO A 164 2.93 3.73 3.07
CA PRO A 164 4.07 3.93 3.97
C PRO A 164 4.98 5.10 3.58
N THR A 165 4.81 5.66 2.39
CA THR A 165 5.61 6.76 1.83
C THR A 165 4.92 8.12 1.89
N ASN A 166 3.66 8.18 2.36
CA ASN A 166 2.93 9.43 2.44
C ASN A 166 3.56 10.42 3.43
N HIS A 167 3.56 11.70 3.05
CA HIS A 167 4.12 12.81 3.83
C HIS A 167 5.64 12.69 4.13
N LEU A 168 6.34 11.79 3.44
CA LEU A 168 7.79 11.69 3.49
C LEU A 168 8.40 12.47 2.31
N ASP A 169 9.58 13.07 2.52
CA ASP A 169 10.37 13.60 1.42
C ASP A 169 10.96 12.47 0.56
N VAL A 170 11.42 12.80 -0.63
CA VAL A 170 11.89 11.84 -1.63
C VAL A 170 12.93 10.88 -1.08
N ARG A 171 13.90 11.38 -0.30
CA ARG A 171 14.95 10.54 0.28
C ARG A 171 14.35 9.46 1.20
N TYR A 172 13.48 9.85 2.13
CA TYR A 172 12.88 8.92 3.10
C TYR A 172 11.90 7.94 2.44
N GLN A 173 11.22 8.35 1.34
CA GLN A 173 10.39 7.42 0.55
C GLN A 173 11.24 6.26 0.02
N HIS A 174 12.40 6.56 -0.57
CA HIS A 174 13.32 5.54 -1.07
C HIS A 174 13.90 4.69 0.06
N GLU A 175 14.38 5.29 1.15
CA GLU A 175 14.91 4.55 2.31
C GLU A 175 13.89 3.53 2.88
N VAL A 176 12.61 3.90 2.95
CA VAL A 176 11.53 3.01 3.42
C VAL A 176 11.27 1.89 2.44
N LEU A 177 11.24 2.17 1.13
CA LEU A 177 10.97 1.15 0.12
C LEU A 177 12.17 0.23 -0.12
N ASP A 178 13.40 0.71 0.02
CA ASP A 178 14.61 -0.13 0.05
C ASP A 178 14.54 -1.14 1.20
N LEU A 179 14.17 -0.68 2.40
CA LEU A 179 13.97 -1.56 3.56
C LEU A 179 12.86 -2.59 3.29
N VAL A 180 11.73 -2.18 2.72
CA VAL A 180 10.61 -3.07 2.36
C VAL A 180 11.06 -4.14 1.37
N ARG A 181 11.84 -3.75 0.35
CA ARG A 181 12.40 -4.68 -0.63
C ARG A 181 13.42 -5.65 -0.01
N ASP A 182 14.28 -5.16 0.88
CA ASP A 182 15.22 -6.01 1.63
C ASP A 182 14.48 -7.07 2.46
N LEU A 183 13.39 -6.68 3.12
CA LEU A 183 12.54 -7.60 3.89
C LEU A 183 11.90 -8.67 2.99
N ALA A 184 11.43 -8.30 1.80
CA ALA A 184 10.87 -9.27 0.87
C ALA A 184 11.96 -10.24 0.38
N VAL A 185 13.03 -9.74 -0.21
CA VAL A 185 14.04 -10.57 -0.89
C VAL A 185 14.91 -11.36 0.10
N ASN A 186 15.51 -10.69 1.08
CA ASN A 186 16.52 -11.30 1.96
C ASN A 186 15.91 -12.01 3.18
N ALA A 187 14.74 -11.57 3.66
CA ALA A 187 14.04 -12.23 4.77
C ALA A 187 12.84 -13.06 4.32
N HIS A 188 12.63 -13.21 3.00
CA HIS A 188 11.53 -14.00 2.41
C HIS A 188 10.12 -13.63 2.89
N HIS A 189 9.90 -12.36 3.27
CA HIS A 189 8.57 -11.89 3.62
C HIS A 189 7.69 -11.81 2.37
N THR A 190 6.39 -12.08 2.55
CA THR A 190 5.38 -11.64 1.58
C THR A 190 5.02 -10.20 1.91
N VAL A 191 5.20 -9.28 0.98
CA VAL A 191 4.88 -7.89 1.20
C VAL A 191 3.73 -7.45 0.29
N VAL A 192 2.74 -6.76 0.86
CA VAL A 192 1.69 -6.05 0.11
C VAL A 192 1.76 -4.58 0.52
N VAL A 193 1.96 -3.70 -0.44
CA VAL A 193 2.10 -2.26 -0.18
C VAL A 193 1.13 -1.44 -1.01
N VAL A 194 0.41 -0.53 -0.39
CA VAL A 194 -0.40 0.49 -1.09
C VAL A 194 0.50 1.67 -1.43
N LEU A 195 0.56 2.04 -2.69
CA LEU A 195 1.34 3.16 -3.19
C LEU A 195 0.49 4.11 -4.03
N HIS A 196 0.72 5.43 -3.86
CA HIS A 196 0.13 6.46 -4.72
C HIS A 196 1.03 6.82 -5.89
N ASP A 197 2.34 6.83 -5.68
CA ASP A 197 3.31 7.12 -6.72
C ASP A 197 3.58 5.89 -7.57
N LEU A 198 3.21 5.99 -8.86
CA LEU A 198 3.36 4.89 -9.82
C LEU A 198 4.82 4.66 -10.23
N ASN A 199 5.69 5.67 -10.11
CA ASN A 199 7.11 5.50 -10.37
C ASN A 199 7.79 4.74 -9.22
N LEU A 200 7.37 4.98 -7.98
CA LEU A 200 7.81 4.16 -6.86
C LEU A 200 7.31 2.71 -6.99
N ALA A 201 6.07 2.51 -7.43
CA ALA A 201 5.55 1.17 -7.70
C ALA A 201 6.34 0.46 -8.82
N ALA A 202 6.71 1.18 -9.90
CA ALA A 202 7.54 0.65 -10.98
C ALA A 202 8.93 0.21 -10.49
N SER A 203 9.54 0.98 -9.56
CA SER A 203 10.91 0.74 -9.11
C SER A 203 11.03 -0.33 -8.02
N TYR A 204 10.00 -0.48 -7.18
CA TYR A 204 10.10 -1.28 -5.95
C TYR A 204 9.22 -2.52 -5.90
N CYS A 205 8.20 -2.65 -6.77
CA CYS A 205 7.30 -3.80 -6.75
C CYS A 205 7.70 -4.84 -7.79
N ASP A 206 7.61 -6.12 -7.42
CA ASP A 206 7.78 -7.24 -8.35
C ASP A 206 6.49 -7.50 -9.13
N GLN A 207 5.34 -7.21 -8.49
CA GLN A 207 4.02 -7.32 -9.05
C GLN A 207 3.22 -6.06 -8.72
N VAL A 208 2.35 -5.64 -9.62
CA VAL A 208 1.42 -4.53 -9.42
C VAL A 208 0.00 -4.99 -9.69
N LEU A 209 -0.93 -4.54 -8.85
CA LEU A 209 -2.36 -4.70 -9.05
C LEU A 209 -2.99 -3.31 -9.15
N LEU A 210 -3.50 -2.98 -10.34
CA LEU A 210 -4.16 -1.71 -10.61
C LEU A 210 -5.66 -1.84 -10.33
N LEU A 211 -6.14 -1.05 -9.36
CA LEU A 211 -7.54 -1.01 -8.95
C LEU A 211 -8.23 0.25 -9.46
N HIS A 212 -9.43 0.10 -9.98
CA HIS A 212 -10.33 1.19 -10.32
C HIS A 212 -11.77 0.80 -10.02
N ASP A 213 -12.54 1.66 -9.37
CA ASP A 213 -13.95 1.44 -9.00
C ASP A 213 -14.23 0.06 -8.37
N GLY A 214 -13.32 -0.37 -7.49
CA GLY A 214 -13.45 -1.63 -6.77
C GLY A 214 -13.22 -2.89 -7.62
N GLN A 215 -12.64 -2.75 -8.81
CA GLN A 215 -12.31 -3.86 -9.71
C GLN A 215 -10.82 -3.86 -10.06
N VAL A 216 -10.30 -5.03 -10.43
CA VAL A 216 -8.93 -5.16 -10.96
C VAL A 216 -8.96 -4.81 -12.44
N VAL A 217 -8.25 -3.76 -12.81
CA VAL A 217 -8.06 -3.35 -14.21
C VAL A 217 -6.95 -4.17 -14.86
N ALA A 218 -5.82 -4.30 -14.16
CA ALA A 218 -4.67 -5.07 -14.62
C ALA A 218 -3.87 -5.59 -13.44
N ARG A 219 -3.17 -6.71 -13.61
CA ARG A 219 -2.20 -7.24 -12.66
C ARG A 219 -1.07 -7.94 -13.39
N GLY A 220 0.15 -7.87 -12.85
CA GLY A 220 1.33 -8.48 -13.43
C GLY A 220 2.60 -7.75 -13.02
N ALA A 221 3.67 -7.94 -13.78
CA ALA A 221 4.88 -7.14 -13.62
C ALA A 221 4.59 -5.65 -13.86
N PRO A 222 5.37 -4.73 -13.24
CA PRO A 222 5.20 -3.28 -13.46
C PRO A 222 5.19 -2.92 -14.95
N ASP A 223 6.02 -3.56 -15.76
CA ASP A 223 6.11 -3.35 -17.21
C ASP A 223 4.79 -3.62 -17.95
N ASP A 224 4.05 -4.62 -17.52
CA ASP A 224 2.80 -5.05 -18.18
C ASP A 224 1.59 -4.23 -17.69
N VAL A 225 1.64 -3.75 -16.45
CA VAL A 225 0.49 -3.08 -15.80
C VAL A 225 0.56 -1.56 -15.95
N LEU A 226 1.74 -0.97 -15.79
CA LEU A 226 1.93 0.48 -15.79
C LEU A 226 2.15 1.01 -17.21
N THR A 227 1.16 0.80 -18.07
CA THR A 227 1.15 1.23 -19.46
C THR A 227 0.17 2.38 -19.68
N PRO A 228 0.37 3.23 -20.71
CA PRO A 228 -0.59 4.29 -21.05
C PRO A 228 -2.02 3.77 -21.22
N GLU A 229 -2.18 2.60 -21.87
CA GLU A 229 -3.47 1.98 -22.17
C GLU A 229 -4.27 1.67 -20.90
N HIS A 230 -3.60 1.27 -19.82
CA HIS A 230 -4.24 0.99 -18.54
C HIS A 230 -4.40 2.26 -17.69
N LEU A 231 -3.39 3.14 -17.69
CA LEU A 231 -3.34 4.28 -16.76
C LEU A 231 -4.18 5.47 -17.21
N GLU A 232 -4.22 5.78 -18.51
CA GLU A 232 -4.95 6.95 -19.04
C GLU A 232 -6.47 6.90 -18.75
N PRO A 233 -7.17 5.76 -18.91
CA PRO A 233 -8.59 5.67 -18.54
C PRO A 233 -8.83 5.78 -17.04
N VAL A 234 -7.91 5.23 -16.23
CA VAL A 234 -8.03 5.11 -14.77
C VAL A 234 -7.76 6.44 -14.07
N TYR A 235 -6.75 7.18 -14.54
CA TYR A 235 -6.32 8.45 -13.91
C TYR A 235 -6.77 9.70 -14.67
N GLU A 236 -7.41 9.53 -15.83
CA GLU A 236 -7.92 10.62 -16.69
C GLU A 236 -6.85 11.65 -17.12
N VAL A 237 -5.62 11.18 -17.33
CA VAL A 237 -4.46 11.99 -17.72
C VAL A 237 -3.81 11.41 -18.98
N GLU A 238 -2.98 12.19 -19.67
CA GLU A 238 -2.06 11.65 -20.68
C GLU A 238 -0.84 11.05 -19.97
N VAL A 239 -0.44 9.85 -20.36
CA VAL A 239 0.70 9.13 -19.80
C VAL A 239 1.74 8.89 -20.88
N ARG A 240 3.00 9.21 -20.57
CA ARG A 240 4.15 8.85 -21.41
C ARG A 240 5.10 7.99 -20.60
N ARG A 241 5.50 6.88 -21.18
CA ARG A 241 6.52 6.02 -20.64
C ARG A 241 7.88 6.41 -21.24
N VAL A 242 8.83 6.74 -20.39
CA VAL A 242 10.20 7.11 -20.77
C VAL A 242 11.10 5.96 -20.37
N ALA A 243 11.77 5.33 -21.35
CA ALA A 243 12.73 4.27 -21.08
C ALA A 243 13.96 4.82 -20.36
N LEU A 244 14.46 4.09 -19.37
CA LEU A 244 15.71 4.31 -18.66
C LEU A 244 16.60 3.07 -18.85
N ASP A 245 17.89 3.16 -18.49
CA ASP A 245 18.84 2.03 -18.63
C ASP A 245 18.44 0.82 -17.78
N ASP A 246 17.75 1.06 -16.65
CA ASP A 246 17.34 0.05 -15.66
C ASP A 246 15.82 -0.04 -15.46
N GLY A 247 15.02 0.33 -16.47
CA GLY A 247 13.57 0.27 -16.41
C GLY A 247 12.88 1.41 -17.14
N PHE A 248 11.89 2.05 -16.50
CA PHE A 248 11.15 3.17 -17.10
C PHE A 248 10.65 4.15 -16.05
N GLN A 249 10.31 5.35 -16.53
CA GLN A 249 9.64 6.39 -15.75
C GLN A 249 8.34 6.81 -16.44
N LEU A 250 7.32 7.10 -15.65
CA LEU A 250 6.04 7.63 -16.11
C LEU A 250 6.02 9.15 -15.99
N ALA A 251 5.71 9.83 -17.08
CA ALA A 251 5.48 11.26 -17.12
C ALA A 251 3.98 11.53 -17.37
N PHE A 252 3.37 12.37 -16.55
CA PHE A 252 1.94 12.66 -16.58
C PHE A 252 1.69 14.06 -17.09
N ARG A 253 0.65 14.25 -17.91
CA ARG A 253 0.16 15.54 -18.36
C ARG A 253 -1.36 15.62 -18.23
N PRO A 254 -1.93 16.80 -17.93
CA PRO A 254 -3.37 16.96 -17.98
C PRO A 254 -3.91 16.62 -19.38
N ARG A 255 -5.01 15.89 -19.47
CA ARG A 255 -5.73 15.73 -20.74
C ARG A 255 -6.12 17.14 -21.24
N ARG A 256 -5.60 17.55 -22.39
CA ARG A 256 -6.09 18.75 -23.05
C ARG A 256 -7.54 18.51 -23.46
N ALA A 257 -8.47 19.34 -22.97
CA ALA A 257 -9.81 19.37 -23.54
C ALA A 257 -9.66 19.48 -25.06
N ARG A 258 -10.29 18.58 -25.83
CA ARG A 258 -10.36 18.74 -27.28
C ARG A 258 -10.89 20.14 -27.51
N ALA A 259 -10.04 21.01 -28.08
CA ALA A 259 -10.48 22.32 -28.53
C ALA A 259 -11.71 22.09 -29.41
N ASP A 260 -12.84 22.63 -29.01
CA ASP A 260 -14.07 22.62 -29.79
C ASP A 260 -13.72 22.92 -31.23
N ALA A 261 -14.20 22.11 -32.16
CA ALA A 261 -14.10 22.40 -33.60
C ALA A 261 -14.58 23.83 -33.84
N PRO A 262 -13.90 24.62 -34.71
CA PRO A 262 -14.22 26.02 -34.93
C PRO A 262 -15.70 26.13 -35.27
N ARG A 263 -16.44 26.86 -34.46
CA ARG A 263 -17.85 27.21 -34.73
C ARG A 263 -17.89 27.80 -36.11
N SER A 264 -18.54 27.12 -37.05
CA SER A 264 -18.84 27.63 -38.34
C SER A 264 -19.58 28.95 -38.17
N THR A 265 -18.93 30.07 -38.56
CA THR A 265 -19.57 31.39 -38.63
C THR A 265 -20.77 31.29 -39.58
N PRO A 266 -21.96 31.74 -39.17
CA PRO A 266 -23.10 31.75 -40.08
C PRO A 266 -22.82 32.79 -41.18
N HIS A 267 -22.87 32.29 -42.41
CA HIS A 267 -22.76 33.12 -43.64
C HIS A 267 -23.90 34.15 -43.67
N THR A 268 -23.55 35.42 -43.41
CA THR A 268 -24.50 36.55 -43.50
C THR A 268 -24.82 36.75 -44.97
N ALA A 269 -26.03 36.39 -45.38
CA ALA A 269 -26.52 36.69 -46.74
C ALA A 269 -26.61 38.21 -46.94
N PRO A 270 -26.31 38.75 -48.15
CA PRO A 270 -26.40 40.18 -48.43
C PRO A 270 -27.87 40.61 -48.53
N ARG A 271 -28.22 41.73 -47.88
CA ARG A 271 -29.52 42.39 -47.97
C ARG A 271 -29.74 42.91 -49.39
N PRO A 272 -30.94 42.77 -49.99
CA PRO A 272 -31.26 43.39 -51.26
C PRO A 272 -31.42 44.91 -51.08
N ARG A 273 -30.83 45.65 -52.02
CA ARG A 273 -31.03 47.10 -52.15
C ARG A 273 -32.42 47.40 -52.70
N SER A 274 -33.22 48.15 -51.94
CA SER A 274 -34.44 48.76 -52.42
C SER A 274 -34.16 49.95 -53.30
N ALA A 275 -34.83 50.00 -54.46
CA ALA A 275 -34.97 51.14 -55.34
C ALA A 275 -36.00 52.09 -54.78
#